data_b255884478897bfa2ffe9446d34adf8e
#
_entry.id   b255884478897bfa2ffe9446d34adf8e
#
_cell.length_a   1.000
_cell.length_b   1.000
_cell.length_c   1.000
_cell.angle_alpha   90.00
_cell.angle_beta   90.00
_cell.angle_gamma   90.00
#
_symmetry.space_group_name_H-M   'P 1'
#
loop_
_entity.id
_entity.type
_entity.pdbx_description
1 polymer ?
#
loop_
_entity_poly.entity_id
_entity_poly.type
_entity_poly.pdbx_seq_one_letter_code
_entity_poly.pdbx_strand_id
1 'polypeptide(L)'
;APQSLNKREQNFLLQADHGNEYFYLLANDTHTNFRVAKVADSHAIYEDWQDVIPGCDTRYVKGIQVFKDYLAVEQSIQGIESISILPNQQPSYQISLPEKVASVGLGTNPEFTQKHLRIRYESMITPGSVYDFDLISRTLNIRKVRAVPSGYDKRNYQTERIMADARDGK
;
A
#
# COMPACT_ATOMS: atom_id res chain seq x y z
N ALA A 1 0.00 -23.03 23.61
CA ALA A 1 -0.96 -23.41 22.57
C ALA A 1 -1.10 -22.23 21.61
N PRO A 2 -1.36 -22.44 20.30
CA PRO A 2 -1.64 -21.36 19.37
C PRO A 2 -2.84 -20.53 19.86
N GLN A 3 -2.72 -19.20 19.80
CA GLN A 3 -3.77 -18.27 20.15
C GLN A 3 -4.34 -17.65 18.87
N SER A 4 -5.66 -17.55 18.77
CA SER A 4 -6.32 -16.92 17.62
C SER A 4 -6.34 -15.42 17.80
N LEU A 5 -5.95 -14.66 16.78
CA LEU A 5 -6.06 -13.20 16.74
C LEU A 5 -7.52 -12.75 16.65
N ASN A 6 -8.38 -13.55 16.04
CA ASN A 6 -9.82 -13.30 15.94
C ASN A 6 -10.62 -14.59 15.81
N LYS A 7 -11.93 -14.53 16.03
CA LYS A 7 -12.86 -15.63 15.73
C LYS A 7 -13.01 -15.78 14.21
N ARG A 8 -13.21 -17.03 13.76
CA ARG A 8 -13.55 -17.30 12.36
C ARG A 8 -14.99 -16.86 12.11
N GLU A 9 -15.15 -15.87 11.25
CA GLU A 9 -16.46 -15.36 10.83
C GLU A 9 -16.57 -15.40 9.30
N GLN A 10 -17.80 -15.56 8.80
CA GLN A 10 -18.06 -15.54 7.36
C GLN A 10 -17.79 -14.15 6.79
N ASN A 11 -17.11 -14.07 5.63
CA ASN A 11 -16.71 -12.83 4.95
C ASN A 11 -15.72 -11.94 5.70
N PHE A 12 -15.12 -12.43 6.79
CA PHE A 12 -14.04 -11.74 7.47
C PHE A 12 -12.71 -12.08 6.81
N LEU A 13 -12.07 -11.04 6.25
CA LEU A 13 -10.75 -11.13 5.62
C LEU A 13 -9.71 -10.46 6.52
N LEU A 14 -8.63 -11.19 6.80
CA LEU A 14 -7.54 -10.74 7.66
C LEU A 14 -6.21 -11.06 7.01
N GLN A 15 -5.36 -10.06 6.87
CA GLN A 15 -3.92 -10.20 6.66
C GLN A 15 -3.21 -9.69 7.90
N ALA A 16 -2.22 -10.42 8.40
CA ALA A 16 -1.39 -10.00 9.51
C ALA A 16 0.07 -9.93 9.08
N ASP A 17 0.78 -8.94 9.58
CA ASP A 17 2.23 -8.82 9.52
C ASP A 17 2.74 -8.42 10.91
N HIS A 18 4.01 -8.72 11.23
CA HIS A 18 4.55 -8.55 12.58
C HIS A 18 5.86 -7.79 12.57
N GLY A 19 5.99 -6.88 13.54
CA GLY A 19 7.25 -6.19 13.80
C GLY A 19 7.17 -5.25 15.00
N ASN A 20 8.30 -5.05 15.68
CA ASN A 20 8.41 -4.15 16.82
C ASN A 20 7.40 -4.45 17.95
N GLU A 21 7.24 -5.73 18.31
CA GLU A 21 6.34 -6.19 19.39
C GLU A 21 4.84 -5.97 19.11
N TYR A 22 4.46 -5.74 17.83
CA TYR A 22 3.07 -5.58 17.42
C TYR A 22 2.75 -6.46 16.22
N PHE A 23 1.53 -7.00 16.21
CA PHE A 23 0.87 -7.41 14.98
C PHE A 23 0.20 -6.20 14.34
N TYR A 24 0.41 -6.04 13.04
CA TYR A 24 -0.33 -5.10 12.18
C TYR A 24 -1.32 -5.89 11.36
N LEU A 25 -2.55 -5.45 11.34
CA LEU A 25 -3.70 -6.22 10.88
C LEU A 25 -4.45 -5.40 9.83
N LEU A 26 -4.53 -5.93 8.62
CA LEU A 26 -5.39 -5.41 7.57
C LEU A 26 -6.69 -6.22 7.59
N ALA A 27 -7.81 -5.60 7.94
CA ALA A 27 -9.07 -6.29 8.16
C ALA A 27 -10.28 -5.51 7.63
N ASN A 28 -11.31 -6.25 7.20
CA ASN A 28 -12.59 -5.69 6.75
C ASN A 28 -13.71 -5.84 7.79
N ASP A 29 -13.35 -5.95 9.06
CA ASP A 29 -14.25 -6.18 10.18
C ASP A 29 -15.20 -5.01 10.46
N THR A 30 -14.71 -3.78 10.35
CA THR A 30 -15.48 -2.55 10.61
C THR A 30 -15.85 -1.79 9.35
N HIS A 31 -15.16 -2.07 8.23
CA HIS A 31 -15.37 -1.36 6.97
C HIS A 31 -15.00 -2.22 5.76
N THR A 32 -15.83 -2.22 4.71
CA THR A 32 -15.61 -3.02 3.48
C THR A 32 -14.31 -2.65 2.73
N ASN A 33 -13.85 -1.41 2.85
CA ASN A 33 -12.61 -0.92 2.24
C ASN A 33 -11.36 -1.18 3.10
N PHE A 34 -11.49 -2.02 4.12
CA PHE A 34 -10.48 -2.39 5.09
C PHE A 34 -10.03 -1.24 6.00
N ARG A 35 -9.55 -1.60 7.16
CA ARG A 35 -8.76 -0.77 8.08
C ARG A 35 -7.41 -1.41 8.34
N VAL A 36 -6.45 -0.64 8.81
CA VAL A 36 -5.22 -1.16 9.41
C VAL A 36 -5.30 -0.93 10.91
N ALA A 37 -5.23 -2.00 11.67
CA ALA A 37 -5.13 -1.97 13.12
C ALA A 37 -3.79 -2.52 13.58
N LYS A 38 -3.44 -2.28 14.85
CA LYS A 38 -2.31 -2.94 15.52
C LYS A 38 -2.73 -3.44 16.89
N VAL A 39 -2.05 -4.48 17.35
CA VAL A 39 -2.21 -5.02 18.71
C VAL A 39 -0.87 -5.51 19.22
N ALA A 40 -0.60 -5.35 20.52
CA ALA A 40 0.63 -5.86 21.11
C ALA A 40 0.68 -7.41 21.03
N ASP A 41 1.82 -7.96 20.67
CA ASP A 41 1.99 -9.42 20.51
C ASP A 41 1.88 -10.18 21.83
N SER A 42 2.23 -9.50 22.94
CA SER A 42 2.11 -10.06 24.31
C SER A 42 0.67 -10.29 24.75
N HIS A 43 -0.31 -9.59 24.16
CA HIS A 43 -1.74 -9.74 24.45
C HIS A 43 -2.58 -9.47 23.21
N ALA A 44 -2.44 -10.34 22.21
CA ALA A 44 -3.04 -10.15 20.89
C ALA A 44 -4.48 -10.68 20.85
N ILE A 45 -5.42 -9.92 21.44
CA ILE A 45 -6.87 -10.19 21.38
C ILE A 45 -7.58 -9.10 20.59
N TYR A 46 -8.75 -9.44 20.01
CA TYR A 46 -9.50 -8.54 19.13
C TYR A 46 -9.92 -7.25 19.81
N GLU A 47 -10.30 -7.32 21.07
CA GLU A 47 -10.79 -6.19 21.88
C GLU A 47 -9.72 -5.09 22.06
N ASP A 48 -8.44 -5.45 21.95
CA ASP A 48 -7.30 -4.54 22.12
C ASP A 48 -6.77 -3.97 20.79
N TRP A 49 -7.45 -4.25 19.67
CA TRP A 49 -7.05 -3.70 18.38
C TRP A 49 -7.22 -2.19 18.33
N GLN A 50 -6.15 -1.49 18.00
CA GLN A 50 -6.11 -0.03 17.87
C GLN A 50 -5.95 0.37 16.40
N ASP A 51 -6.78 1.28 15.93
CA ASP A 51 -6.69 1.78 14.56
C ASP A 51 -5.37 2.53 14.33
N VAL A 52 -4.64 2.11 13.29
CA VAL A 52 -3.53 2.84 12.68
C VAL A 52 -4.05 3.65 11.49
N ILE A 53 -4.89 3.03 10.68
CA ILE A 53 -5.61 3.64 9.57
C ILE A 53 -7.06 3.17 9.64
N PRO A 54 -8.01 4.02 10.04
CA PRO A 54 -9.42 3.65 10.10
C PRO A 54 -10.00 3.40 8.72
N GLY A 55 -11.05 2.59 8.62
CA GLY A 55 -11.80 2.37 7.40
C GLY A 55 -12.41 3.66 6.85
N CYS A 56 -12.55 3.77 5.52
CA CYS A 56 -13.02 4.99 4.86
C CYS A 56 -13.61 4.68 3.48
N ASP A 57 -14.73 5.34 3.10
CA ASP A 57 -15.40 5.13 1.81
C ASP A 57 -14.54 5.53 0.60
N THR A 58 -13.67 6.51 0.77
CA THR A 58 -12.84 7.05 -0.32
C THR A 58 -11.45 6.41 -0.43
N ARG A 59 -11.10 5.52 0.52
CA ARG A 59 -9.82 4.83 0.55
C ARG A 59 -10.02 3.33 0.70
N TYR A 60 -9.49 2.56 -0.22
CA TYR A 60 -9.40 1.10 -0.16
C TYR A 60 -7.96 0.69 0.15
N VAL A 61 -7.74 0.00 1.28
CA VAL A 61 -6.41 -0.51 1.64
C VAL A 61 -6.24 -1.91 1.04
N LYS A 62 -5.19 -2.08 0.22
CA LYS A 62 -4.92 -3.29 -0.57
C LYS A 62 -3.91 -4.23 0.10
N GLY A 63 -2.95 -3.68 0.84
CA GLY A 63 -1.90 -4.45 1.46
C GLY A 63 -1.05 -3.63 2.43
N ILE A 64 -0.38 -4.34 3.33
CA ILE A 64 0.55 -3.76 4.30
C ILE A 64 1.85 -4.57 4.30
N GLN A 65 2.95 -3.92 4.65
CA GLN A 65 4.21 -4.57 4.97
C GLN A 65 4.93 -3.80 6.08
N VAL A 66 5.28 -4.51 7.15
CA VAL A 66 5.93 -3.94 8.33
C VAL A 66 7.44 -4.01 8.19
N PHE A 67 8.09 -2.91 8.53
CA PHE A 67 9.53 -2.80 8.62
C PHE A 67 9.93 -2.24 9.99
N LYS A 68 11.22 -2.33 10.33
CA LYS A 68 11.72 -1.87 11.62
C LYS A 68 11.33 -0.42 11.93
N ASP A 69 11.47 0.48 10.97
CA ASP A 69 11.33 1.92 11.18
C ASP A 69 10.05 2.52 10.57
N TYR A 70 9.26 1.71 9.83
CA TYR A 70 8.06 2.19 9.15
C TYR A 70 7.09 1.07 8.77
N LEU A 71 5.85 1.44 8.53
CA LEU A 71 4.83 0.62 7.86
C LEU A 71 4.64 1.15 6.44
N ALA A 72 4.72 0.26 5.45
CA ALA A 72 4.32 0.56 4.07
C ALA A 72 2.89 0.07 3.82
N VAL A 73 2.07 0.94 3.22
CA VAL A 73 0.65 0.67 2.97
C VAL A 73 0.34 0.88 1.50
N GLU A 74 -0.11 -0.18 0.84
CA GLU A 74 -0.61 -0.16 -0.52
C GLU A 74 -2.10 0.13 -0.49
N GLN A 75 -2.53 1.17 -1.20
CA GLN A 75 -3.91 1.64 -1.15
C GLN A 75 -4.38 2.26 -2.46
N SER A 76 -5.70 2.40 -2.60
CA SER A 76 -6.34 3.21 -3.64
C SER A 76 -7.15 4.32 -2.97
N ILE A 77 -6.90 5.57 -3.34
CA ILE A 77 -7.65 6.74 -2.84
C ILE A 77 -8.43 7.32 -4.00
N GLN A 78 -9.76 7.30 -3.89
CA GLN A 78 -10.66 7.73 -4.97
C GLN A 78 -10.30 7.10 -6.33
N GLY A 79 -9.93 5.81 -6.32
CA GLY A 79 -9.56 5.06 -7.52
C GLY A 79 -8.13 5.28 -8.03
N ILE A 80 -7.30 6.09 -7.36
CA ILE A 80 -5.88 6.28 -7.68
C ILE A 80 -5.02 5.45 -6.74
N GLU A 81 -4.22 4.55 -7.31
CA GLU A 81 -3.30 3.71 -6.54
C GLU A 81 -2.13 4.52 -5.98
N SER A 82 -1.75 4.24 -4.77
CA SER A 82 -0.65 4.90 -4.08
C SER A 82 -0.02 4.00 -3.02
N ILE A 83 1.19 4.34 -2.62
CA ILE A 83 1.85 3.75 -1.47
C ILE A 83 2.10 4.85 -0.44
N SER A 84 1.62 4.62 0.78
CA SER A 84 1.91 5.48 1.93
C SER A 84 2.97 4.85 2.80
N ILE A 85 3.86 5.68 3.30
CA ILE A 85 4.85 5.33 4.30
C ILE A 85 4.44 5.98 5.62
N LEU A 86 4.34 5.17 6.66
CA LEU A 86 4.05 5.59 8.02
C LEU A 86 5.29 5.32 8.88
N PRO A 87 6.22 6.28 9.00
CA PRO A 87 7.38 6.13 9.86
C PRO A 87 6.98 6.13 11.33
N ASN A 88 7.72 5.42 12.18
CA ASN A 88 7.39 5.29 13.61
C ASN A 88 7.41 6.63 14.36
N GLN A 89 8.22 7.60 13.92
CA GLN A 89 8.46 8.87 14.64
C GLN A 89 8.27 10.13 13.80
N GLN A 90 7.70 10.02 12.60
CA GLN A 90 7.48 11.15 11.70
C GLN A 90 6.07 11.09 11.11
N PRO A 91 5.55 12.20 10.60
CA PRO A 91 4.29 12.21 9.87
C PRO A 91 4.33 11.26 8.66
N SER A 92 3.20 10.62 8.40
CA SER A 92 3.02 9.78 7.21
C SER A 92 3.09 10.60 5.93
N TYR A 93 3.53 9.97 4.85
CA TYR A 93 3.58 10.59 3.52
C TYR A 93 3.31 9.57 2.42
N GLN A 94 2.89 10.04 1.26
CA GLN A 94 2.76 9.22 0.07
C GLN A 94 4.03 9.32 -0.78
N ILE A 95 4.39 8.20 -1.44
CA ILE A 95 5.46 8.20 -2.43
C ILE A 95 5.00 8.99 -3.65
N SER A 96 5.77 10.01 -4.04
CA SER A 96 5.53 10.76 -5.27
C SER A 96 5.85 9.89 -6.48
N LEU A 97 4.85 9.63 -7.32
CA LEU A 97 4.99 8.83 -8.53
C LEU A 97 5.24 9.71 -9.76
N PRO A 98 5.88 9.18 -10.82
CA PRO A 98 6.16 9.93 -12.05
C PRO A 98 4.91 10.44 -12.77
N GLU A 99 3.80 9.72 -12.64
CA GLU A 99 2.51 10.05 -13.27
C GLU A 99 1.39 9.99 -12.24
N LYS A 100 0.39 10.85 -12.40
CA LYS A 100 -0.77 10.94 -11.49
C LYS A 100 -1.68 9.71 -11.56
N VAL A 101 -1.77 9.10 -12.75
CA VAL A 101 -2.61 7.92 -12.99
C VAL A 101 -1.69 6.77 -13.36
N ALA A 102 -1.49 5.87 -12.42
CA ALA A 102 -0.61 4.72 -12.58
C ALA A 102 -1.05 3.59 -11.67
N SER A 103 -0.66 2.37 -11.99
CA SER A 103 -0.69 1.25 -11.08
C SER A 103 0.61 1.17 -10.32
N VAL A 104 0.53 1.09 -9.00
CA VAL A 104 1.69 0.92 -8.13
C VAL A 104 1.40 -0.10 -7.04
N GLY A 105 2.39 -0.91 -6.72
CA GLY A 105 2.28 -1.91 -5.66
C GLY A 105 3.63 -2.21 -5.03
N LEU A 106 3.60 -2.79 -3.84
CA LEU A 106 4.80 -3.27 -3.17
C LEU A 106 5.44 -4.40 -3.97
N GLY A 107 6.75 -4.33 -4.13
CA GLY A 107 7.56 -5.37 -4.72
C GLY A 107 7.98 -6.42 -3.67
N THR A 108 9.03 -7.19 -3.98
CA THR A 108 9.61 -8.12 -3.01
C THR A 108 10.57 -7.37 -2.09
N ASN A 109 10.26 -7.33 -0.81
CA ASN A 109 10.98 -6.59 0.23
C ASN A 109 11.25 -7.52 1.42
N PRO A 110 12.23 -8.45 1.35
CA PRO A 110 12.40 -9.48 2.37
C PRO A 110 13.10 -8.99 3.65
N GLU A 111 13.83 -7.88 3.56
CA GLU A 111 14.68 -7.42 4.66
C GLU A 111 13.92 -6.46 5.59
N PHE A 112 13.73 -6.85 6.86
CA PHE A 112 13.02 -6.05 7.85
C PHE A 112 13.63 -4.66 8.10
N THR A 113 14.96 -4.54 7.95
CA THR A 113 15.72 -3.30 8.22
C THR A 113 16.11 -2.52 6.97
N GLN A 114 15.52 -2.86 5.81
CA GLN A 114 15.91 -2.23 4.54
C GLN A 114 15.62 -0.72 4.52
N LYS A 115 16.50 0.01 3.82
CA LYS A 115 16.41 1.47 3.62
C LYS A 115 15.81 1.86 2.26
N HIS A 116 15.59 0.89 1.40
CA HIS A 116 15.02 1.07 0.06
C HIS A 116 13.78 0.18 -0.06
N LEU A 117 12.65 0.78 -0.37
CA LEU A 117 11.42 0.05 -0.61
C LEU A 117 11.30 -0.25 -2.11
N ARG A 118 11.29 -1.52 -2.47
CA ARG A 118 11.03 -1.95 -3.84
C ARG A 118 9.56 -1.85 -4.16
N ILE A 119 9.26 -1.19 -5.27
CA ILE A 119 7.90 -1.05 -5.77
C ILE A 119 7.82 -1.49 -7.25
N ARG A 120 6.64 -1.95 -7.65
CA ARG A 120 6.25 -2.18 -9.03
C ARG A 120 5.43 -0.99 -9.48
N TYR A 121 5.65 -0.56 -10.69
CA TYR A 121 5.01 0.61 -11.27
C TYR A 121 4.70 0.37 -12.73
N GLU A 122 3.53 0.76 -13.17
CA GLU A 122 3.11 0.74 -14.57
C GLU A 122 2.06 1.84 -14.80
N SER A 123 2.09 2.47 -15.95
CA SER A 123 1.01 3.37 -16.39
C SER A 123 0.62 3.07 -17.83
N MET A 124 -0.36 3.78 -18.34
CA MET A 124 -0.76 3.67 -19.76
C MET A 124 0.37 4.08 -20.73
N ILE A 125 1.34 4.87 -20.24
CA ILE A 125 2.46 5.41 -21.03
C ILE A 125 3.84 5.03 -20.46
N THR A 126 3.91 4.28 -19.38
CA THR A 126 5.17 3.77 -18.82
C THR A 126 5.07 2.26 -18.69
N PRO A 127 5.91 1.49 -19.43
CA PRO A 127 5.94 0.05 -19.33
C PRO A 127 6.22 -0.43 -17.91
N GLY A 128 5.76 -1.65 -17.58
CA GLY A 128 5.99 -2.25 -16.27
C GLY A 128 7.43 -2.10 -15.81
N SER A 129 7.61 -1.47 -14.68
CA SER A 129 8.89 -1.01 -14.15
C SER A 129 9.07 -1.40 -12.69
N VAL A 130 10.31 -1.58 -12.28
CA VAL A 130 10.70 -1.79 -10.88
C VAL A 130 11.52 -0.60 -10.44
N TYR A 131 11.13 -0.02 -9.31
CA TYR A 131 11.85 1.06 -8.65
C TYR A 131 12.28 0.64 -7.26
N ASP A 132 13.39 1.18 -6.79
CA ASP A 132 13.74 1.23 -5.38
C ASP A 132 13.53 2.69 -4.90
N PHE A 133 12.61 2.86 -3.95
CA PHE A 133 12.36 4.13 -3.28
C PHE A 133 13.31 4.26 -2.09
N ASP A 134 14.19 5.27 -2.12
CA ASP A 134 15.06 5.59 -1.00
C ASP A 134 14.28 6.36 0.07
N LEU A 135 14.22 5.81 1.28
CA LEU A 135 13.43 6.35 2.39
C LEU A 135 14.04 7.62 3.00
N ILE A 136 15.34 7.85 2.81
CA ILE A 136 16.05 9.02 3.35
C ILE A 136 15.91 10.20 2.40
N SER A 137 16.32 10.02 1.15
CA SER A 137 16.26 11.06 0.13
C SER A 137 14.86 11.25 -0.47
N ARG A 138 13.95 10.29 -0.23
CA ARG A 138 12.59 10.22 -0.81
C ARG A 138 12.58 10.24 -2.34
N THR A 139 13.56 9.58 -2.95
CA THR A 139 13.72 9.51 -4.41
C THR A 139 13.44 8.11 -4.94
N LEU A 140 12.89 8.06 -6.16
CA LEU A 140 12.67 6.81 -6.91
C LEU A 140 13.85 6.54 -7.83
N ASN A 141 14.46 5.37 -7.69
CA ASN A 141 15.57 4.90 -8.51
C ASN A 141 15.10 3.73 -9.37
N ILE A 142 15.16 3.89 -10.71
CA ILE A 142 14.77 2.84 -11.65
C ILE A 142 15.77 1.69 -11.55
N ARG A 143 15.24 0.45 -11.41
CA ARG A 143 16.02 -0.78 -11.40
C ARG A 143 15.81 -1.60 -12.65
N LYS A 144 14.60 -1.63 -13.18
CA LYS A 144 14.25 -2.35 -14.39
C LYS A 144 13.05 -1.71 -15.07
N VAL A 145 13.08 -1.72 -16.40
CA VAL A 145 11.94 -1.36 -17.26
C VAL A 145 11.69 -2.49 -18.21
N ARG A 146 10.44 -2.90 -18.42
CA ARG A 146 10.07 -3.89 -19.42
C ARG A 146 10.34 -3.33 -20.81
N ALA A 147 11.10 -4.08 -21.63
CA ALA A 147 11.36 -3.69 -22.99
C ALA A 147 10.07 -3.73 -23.84
N VAL A 148 9.95 -2.76 -24.76
CA VAL A 148 8.92 -2.72 -25.81
C VAL A 148 9.62 -2.98 -27.14
N PRO A 149 9.61 -4.22 -27.69
CA PRO A 149 10.44 -4.62 -28.84
C PRO A 149 10.15 -3.82 -30.12
N SER A 150 8.89 -3.37 -30.31
CA SER A 150 8.49 -2.55 -31.46
C SER A 150 8.99 -1.10 -31.40
N GLY A 151 9.62 -0.73 -30.29
CA GLY A 151 9.94 0.67 -30.01
C GLY A 151 8.69 1.47 -29.60
N TYR A 152 8.92 2.50 -28.81
CA TYR A 152 7.87 3.36 -28.30
C TYR A 152 8.51 4.63 -27.74
N ASP A 153 7.89 5.79 -27.99
CA ASP A 153 8.31 7.07 -27.44
C ASP A 153 7.22 7.63 -26.53
N LYS A 154 7.48 7.61 -25.22
CA LYS A 154 6.60 8.11 -24.18
C LYS A 154 6.14 9.55 -24.40
N ARG A 155 6.96 10.39 -25.04
CA ARG A 155 6.67 11.81 -25.29
C ARG A 155 5.48 12.04 -26.23
N ASN A 156 5.09 10.99 -26.98
CA ASN A 156 3.96 11.05 -27.90
C ASN A 156 2.60 10.78 -27.22
N TYR A 157 2.59 10.51 -25.90
CA TYR A 157 1.39 10.08 -25.17
C TYR A 157 1.23 10.89 -23.89
N GLN A 158 -0.02 11.04 -23.48
CA GLN A 158 -0.41 11.67 -22.22
C GLN A 158 -1.49 10.83 -21.57
N THR A 159 -1.44 10.69 -20.23
CA THR A 159 -2.48 10.02 -19.43
C THR A 159 -3.29 11.07 -18.70
N GLU A 160 -4.61 11.01 -18.85
CA GLU A 160 -5.55 11.89 -18.16
C GLU A 160 -6.60 11.06 -17.41
N ARG A 161 -7.07 11.60 -16.28
CA ARG A 161 -8.24 11.09 -15.59
C ARG A 161 -9.43 11.98 -15.93
N ILE A 162 -10.43 11.40 -16.55
CA ILE A 162 -11.67 12.06 -16.89
C ILE A 162 -12.76 11.56 -15.93
N MET A 163 -13.52 12.47 -15.36
CA MET A 163 -14.71 12.15 -14.57
C MET A 163 -15.93 12.35 -15.44
N ALA A 164 -16.87 11.41 -15.38
CA ALA A 164 -18.14 11.50 -16.08
C ALA A 164 -19.25 11.14 -15.09
N ASP A 165 -20.30 11.91 -15.10
CA ASP A 165 -21.49 11.60 -14.29
C ASP A 165 -22.16 10.32 -14.79
N ALA A 166 -22.45 9.42 -13.88
CA ALA A 166 -23.23 8.23 -14.21
C ALA A 166 -24.72 8.59 -14.36
N ARG A 167 -25.51 7.74 -15.03
CA ARG A 167 -26.94 8.00 -15.28
C ARG A 167 -27.78 8.10 -14.00
N ASP A 168 -27.29 7.55 -12.90
CA ASP A 168 -27.89 7.59 -11.56
C ASP A 168 -27.39 8.76 -10.70
N GLY A 169 -26.63 9.68 -11.30
CA GLY A 169 -26.13 10.91 -10.64
C GLY A 169 -24.97 10.68 -9.66
N LYS A 170 -24.28 9.54 -9.78
CA LYS A 170 -23.09 9.23 -8.95
C LYS A 170 -21.80 9.48 -9.70
#